data_9f5a84489174a4ab9faac4f43b21aa6c
#
_entry.id   9f5a84489174a4ab9faac4f43b21aa6c
#
_cell.length_a   1.000
_cell.length_b   1.000
_cell.length_c   1.000
_cell.angle_alpha   90.00
_cell.angle_beta   90.00
_cell.angle_gamma   90.00
#
_symmetry.space_group_name_H-M   'P 1'
#
loop_
_entity.id
_entity.type
_entity.pdbx_description
1 polymer ?
#
loop_
_entity_poly.entity_id
_entity_poly.type
_entity_poly.pdbx_seq_one_letter_code
_entity_poly.pdbx_strand_id
1 'polypeptide(L)'
;MKHSFKFRSALCLVLALVLSMMVFAVAADDLPAPDTSKKVKSLEVYQMPNKTVYLVGEEFSAEGGIIKIIYEDGSEAYISMTDDAVTMKAPKMNTVNTKNVQLKYEGGKLTFKVEVVAGMCNVSFIAEGADTQVQEVSKGGNAAEPETPVREGYTFAGWYADEDYTHLYDFAAAVEEDTNVYALWTKDGAELVNVTFDYDYYGVKLASYSYPVEKGTCVAAPVNTPVRTGYEFAKWVAADGSDFDFTAPVNEDTTITAQWNKTVTGEQTWVFEAEDTDLTGKIGPSYSGSAQEESMIIYNDTVGASNDRMVGYLYESGISLEFYVACDEDVDNATLTVRIAGEYITMSYDGSEYQVLVNGEAKSYPTVTIEADSKTPITPCEDLIQITGVSLKKGANLIQLVTNNNKTVDGTTFKANAPIVDCIKITTDAVVIWDENHNVPATSNYAK
;
A
#
# COMPACT_ATOMS: atom_id res chain seq x y z
N MET A 1 6.64 -44.69 -22.48
CA MET A 1 5.64 -43.93 -23.21
C MET A 1 5.76 -42.48 -22.78
N LYS A 2 6.22 -41.62 -23.69
CA LYS A 2 6.43 -40.18 -23.41
C LYS A 2 5.10 -39.45 -23.51
N HIS A 3 4.54 -38.98 -22.43
CA HIS A 3 3.49 -37.97 -22.46
C HIS A 3 4.15 -36.57 -22.31
N SER A 4 4.31 -35.90 -23.44
CA SER A 4 4.65 -34.50 -23.48
C SER A 4 3.41 -33.68 -23.11
N PHE A 5 3.37 -33.11 -21.93
CA PHE A 5 2.40 -32.08 -21.60
C PHE A 5 2.83 -30.79 -22.30
N LYS A 6 2.05 -30.36 -23.26
CA LYS A 6 2.20 -29.06 -23.91
C LYS A 6 1.53 -28.02 -23.01
N PHE A 7 2.31 -27.36 -22.16
CA PHE A 7 1.91 -26.08 -21.59
C PHE A 7 1.92 -25.03 -22.72
N ARG A 8 0.74 -24.68 -23.20
CA ARG A 8 0.55 -23.51 -24.04
C ARG A 8 0.42 -22.31 -23.09
N SER A 9 1.47 -21.50 -22.99
CA SER A 9 1.46 -20.30 -22.16
C SER A 9 0.34 -19.34 -22.60
N ALA A 10 -0.42 -18.83 -21.64
CA ALA A 10 -1.44 -17.80 -21.85
C ALA A 10 -0.83 -16.49 -22.41
N LEU A 11 0.48 -16.29 -22.24
CA LEU A 11 1.22 -15.15 -22.81
C LEU A 11 1.17 -15.10 -24.34
N CYS A 12 1.11 -16.24 -25.04
CA CYS A 12 0.91 -16.23 -26.49
C CYS A 12 -0.43 -15.63 -26.92
N LEU A 13 -1.44 -15.59 -26.06
CA LEU A 13 -2.75 -15.03 -26.42
C LEU A 13 -2.79 -13.50 -26.28
N VAL A 14 -2.12 -12.92 -25.28
CA VAL A 14 -2.08 -11.47 -25.10
C VAL A 14 -1.11 -10.81 -26.09
N LEU A 15 0.06 -11.41 -26.33
CA LEU A 15 0.98 -10.94 -27.37
C LEU A 15 0.46 -11.14 -28.79
N ALA A 16 -0.33 -12.19 -29.05
CA ALA A 16 -0.93 -12.42 -30.36
C ALA A 16 -2.08 -11.46 -30.69
N LEU A 17 -2.77 -10.90 -29.67
CA LEU A 17 -3.79 -9.86 -29.90
C LEU A 17 -3.16 -8.49 -30.21
N VAL A 18 -1.96 -8.20 -29.71
CA VAL A 18 -1.24 -6.95 -30.01
C VAL A 18 -0.57 -6.96 -31.41
N LEU A 19 -0.31 -8.14 -31.99
CA LEU A 19 0.41 -8.26 -33.25
C LEU A 19 -0.48 -8.36 -34.50
N SER A 20 -1.82 -8.33 -34.41
CA SER A 20 -2.69 -8.61 -35.54
C SER A 20 -3.48 -7.42 -36.11
N MET A 21 -3.21 -6.18 -35.70
CA MET A 21 -3.79 -5.00 -36.35
C MET A 21 -2.70 -3.99 -36.76
N MET A 22 -1.97 -4.28 -37.83
CA MET A 22 -1.47 -3.22 -38.70
C MET A 22 -2.66 -2.62 -39.45
N VAL A 23 -3.46 -1.82 -38.76
CA VAL A 23 -4.34 -0.86 -39.42
C VAL A 23 -3.43 0.26 -39.92
N PHE A 24 -3.45 0.52 -41.22
CA PHE A 24 -2.83 1.74 -41.77
C PHE A 24 -3.49 2.90 -41.05
N ALA A 25 -2.73 3.59 -40.16
CA ALA A 25 -3.21 4.75 -39.46
C ALA A 25 -3.53 5.84 -40.50
N VAL A 26 -4.79 6.17 -40.67
CA VAL A 26 -5.21 7.33 -41.45
C VAL A 26 -5.01 8.54 -40.56
N ALA A 27 -4.36 9.59 -41.05
CA ALA A 27 -4.31 10.84 -40.31
C ALA A 27 -5.68 11.55 -40.39
N ALA A 28 -6.12 12.16 -39.29
CA ALA A 28 -7.39 12.88 -39.29
C ALA A 28 -7.44 13.99 -40.33
N ASP A 29 -6.29 14.60 -40.60
CA ASP A 29 -6.12 15.67 -41.61
C ASP A 29 -6.34 15.24 -43.07
N ASP A 30 -6.30 13.92 -43.34
CA ASP A 30 -6.61 13.33 -44.65
C ASP A 30 -8.11 13.07 -44.88
N LEU A 31 -8.95 13.33 -43.86
CA LEU A 31 -10.36 13.10 -43.85
C LEU A 31 -11.15 14.41 -43.86
N PRO A 32 -12.45 14.43 -44.28
CA PRO A 32 -13.26 15.65 -44.24
C PRO A 32 -13.26 16.30 -42.86
N ALA A 33 -12.81 17.55 -42.80
CA ALA A 33 -12.74 18.34 -41.55
C ALA A 33 -14.16 18.68 -41.00
N PRO A 34 -14.29 18.96 -39.69
CA PRO A 34 -15.54 19.38 -39.09
C PRO A 34 -16.07 20.72 -39.66
N ASP A 35 -17.40 20.79 -39.81
CA ASP A 35 -18.14 22.02 -40.17
C ASP A 35 -18.95 22.46 -38.95
N THR A 36 -18.44 23.48 -38.25
CA THR A 36 -19.08 24.04 -37.03
C THR A 36 -20.40 24.77 -37.26
N SER A 37 -20.77 25.00 -38.54
CA SER A 37 -22.10 25.55 -38.88
C SER A 37 -23.21 24.49 -38.86
N LYS A 38 -22.85 23.22 -38.83
CA LYS A 38 -23.77 22.09 -38.86
C LYS A 38 -24.00 21.53 -37.43
N LYS A 39 -25.22 21.09 -37.21
CA LYS A 39 -25.56 20.52 -35.90
C LYS A 39 -25.18 19.03 -35.81
N VAL A 40 -24.44 18.67 -34.79
CA VAL A 40 -24.00 17.29 -34.52
C VAL A 40 -25.21 16.44 -34.09
N LYS A 41 -25.41 15.32 -34.76
CA LYS A 41 -26.44 14.31 -34.45
C LYS A 41 -25.86 13.22 -33.54
N SER A 42 -24.70 12.66 -33.87
CA SER A 42 -24.01 11.63 -33.09
C SER A 42 -22.51 11.61 -33.33
N LEU A 43 -21.79 10.99 -32.41
CA LEU A 43 -20.36 10.71 -32.51
C LEU A 43 -20.13 9.20 -32.50
N GLU A 44 -19.17 8.73 -33.28
CA GLU A 44 -18.75 7.34 -33.32
C GLU A 44 -17.21 7.29 -33.29
N VAL A 45 -16.66 6.16 -32.81
CA VAL A 45 -15.22 5.89 -32.93
C VAL A 45 -14.93 5.48 -34.38
N TYR A 46 -14.17 6.27 -35.11
CA TYR A 46 -13.67 5.89 -36.42
C TYR A 46 -12.39 5.08 -36.31
N GLN A 47 -11.46 5.54 -35.46
CA GLN A 47 -10.22 4.85 -35.16
C GLN A 47 -9.96 4.93 -33.65
N MET A 48 -9.63 3.80 -33.07
CA MET A 48 -9.24 3.74 -31.65
C MET A 48 -7.88 4.40 -31.46
N PRO A 49 -7.55 4.91 -30.26
CA PRO A 49 -6.20 5.32 -29.91
C PRO A 49 -5.18 4.21 -30.16
N ASN A 50 -3.93 4.59 -30.43
CA ASN A 50 -2.82 3.68 -30.66
C ASN A 50 -2.62 2.70 -29.48
N LYS A 51 -2.99 3.09 -28.27
CA LYS A 51 -2.92 2.28 -27.06
C LYS A 51 -4.31 2.10 -26.45
N THR A 52 -4.72 0.86 -26.26
CA THR A 52 -6.02 0.48 -25.67
C THR A 52 -5.89 -0.48 -24.48
N VAL A 53 -4.67 -0.94 -24.20
CA VAL A 53 -4.33 -1.76 -23.03
C VAL A 53 -3.23 -1.02 -22.25
N TYR A 54 -3.45 -0.83 -20.97
CA TYR A 54 -2.60 -0.06 -20.06
C TYR A 54 -2.18 -0.92 -18.87
N LEU A 55 -1.01 -0.68 -18.32
CA LEU A 55 -0.65 -1.19 -17.01
C LEU A 55 -1.28 -0.30 -15.94
N VAL A 56 -1.48 -0.89 -14.74
CA VAL A 56 -1.89 -0.11 -13.56
C VAL A 56 -0.88 1.01 -13.32
N GLY A 57 -1.39 2.24 -13.13
CA GLY A 57 -0.59 3.44 -12.90
C GLY A 57 -0.16 4.20 -14.16
N GLU A 58 -0.40 3.67 -15.37
CA GLU A 58 -0.10 4.39 -16.60
C GLU A 58 -1.13 5.51 -16.87
N GLU A 59 -0.73 6.52 -17.61
CA GLU A 59 -1.63 7.57 -18.05
C GLU A 59 -2.32 7.21 -19.38
N PHE A 60 -3.60 7.59 -19.49
CA PHE A 60 -4.34 7.42 -20.74
C PHE A 60 -3.78 8.37 -21.83
N SER A 61 -3.65 7.84 -23.05
CA SER A 61 -3.33 8.63 -24.27
C SER A 61 -4.41 8.42 -25.32
N ALA A 62 -4.90 9.52 -25.89
CA ALA A 62 -5.84 9.52 -27.00
C ALA A 62 -5.15 9.57 -28.37
N GLU A 63 -3.82 9.54 -28.40
CA GLU A 63 -3.00 9.65 -29.63
C GLU A 63 -3.39 8.60 -30.67
N GLY A 64 -3.53 9.05 -31.91
CA GLY A 64 -3.94 8.20 -33.04
C GLY A 64 -5.44 7.91 -33.09
N GLY A 65 -6.21 8.32 -32.09
CA GLY A 65 -7.68 8.14 -32.08
C GLY A 65 -8.39 9.19 -32.95
N ILE A 66 -9.45 8.75 -33.68
CA ILE A 66 -10.26 9.62 -34.55
C ILE A 66 -11.74 9.41 -34.24
N ILE A 67 -12.44 10.53 -34.08
CA ILE A 67 -13.91 10.59 -33.94
C ILE A 67 -14.51 10.83 -35.31
N LYS A 68 -15.54 10.06 -35.66
CA LYS A 68 -16.46 10.33 -36.75
C LYS A 68 -17.63 11.14 -36.23
N ILE A 69 -17.90 12.27 -36.86
CA ILE A 69 -19.01 13.16 -36.57
C ILE A 69 -20.10 12.91 -37.60
N ILE A 70 -21.32 12.66 -37.17
CA ILE A 70 -22.50 12.54 -38.03
C ILE A 70 -23.38 13.74 -37.75
N TYR A 71 -23.69 14.53 -38.78
CA TYR A 71 -24.55 15.69 -38.70
C TYR A 71 -26.04 15.35 -38.90
N GLU A 72 -26.96 16.28 -38.51
CA GLU A 72 -28.39 16.10 -38.71
C GLU A 72 -28.79 16.01 -40.20
N ASP A 73 -28.02 16.58 -41.10
CA ASP A 73 -28.21 16.49 -42.55
C ASP A 73 -27.70 15.16 -43.17
N GLY A 74 -27.12 14.31 -42.35
CA GLY A 74 -26.57 13.00 -42.78
C GLY A 74 -25.15 13.09 -43.34
N SER A 75 -24.52 14.27 -43.44
CA SER A 75 -23.11 14.38 -43.82
C SER A 75 -22.20 13.96 -42.67
N GLU A 76 -20.95 13.63 -43.02
CA GLU A 76 -19.94 13.11 -42.08
C GLU A 76 -18.69 13.99 -42.11
N ALA A 77 -18.03 14.08 -40.94
CA ALA A 77 -16.72 14.70 -40.76
C ALA A 77 -15.90 13.92 -39.73
N TYR A 78 -14.62 14.26 -39.61
CA TYR A 78 -13.69 13.54 -38.74
C TYR A 78 -12.83 14.53 -37.98
N ILE A 79 -12.49 14.18 -36.73
CA ILE A 79 -11.65 14.99 -35.85
C ILE A 79 -10.75 14.09 -35.00
N SER A 80 -9.51 14.51 -34.77
CA SER A 80 -8.62 13.81 -33.83
C SER A 80 -9.19 13.83 -32.42
N MET A 81 -9.03 12.74 -31.67
CA MET A 81 -9.39 12.71 -30.24
C MET A 81 -8.50 13.62 -29.40
N THR A 82 -7.34 14.06 -29.95
CA THR A 82 -6.40 15.00 -29.30
C THR A 82 -6.61 16.47 -29.73
N ASP A 83 -7.64 16.75 -30.56
CA ASP A 83 -7.96 18.11 -30.96
C ASP A 83 -8.47 18.96 -29.77
N ASP A 84 -8.08 20.22 -29.71
CA ASP A 84 -8.44 21.16 -28.63
C ASP A 84 -9.96 21.37 -28.48
N ALA A 85 -10.74 21.15 -29.54
CA ALA A 85 -12.20 21.22 -29.51
C ALA A 85 -12.85 19.97 -28.85
N VAL A 86 -12.09 18.90 -28.65
CA VAL A 86 -12.58 17.66 -28.02
C VAL A 86 -12.32 17.70 -26.52
N THR A 87 -13.39 17.73 -25.72
CA THR A 87 -13.27 17.61 -24.27
C THR A 87 -13.24 16.14 -23.87
N MET A 88 -12.24 15.74 -23.12
CA MET A 88 -12.02 14.35 -22.67
C MET A 88 -12.09 14.23 -21.16
N LYS A 89 -12.80 13.18 -20.70
CA LYS A 89 -12.72 12.69 -19.33
C LYS A 89 -12.06 11.31 -19.36
N ALA A 90 -10.73 11.30 -19.15
CA ALA A 90 -9.97 10.07 -19.02
C ALA A 90 -10.21 9.43 -17.65
N PRO A 91 -10.34 8.11 -17.57
CA PRO A 91 -10.39 7.40 -16.30
C PRO A 91 -9.01 7.31 -15.67
N LYS A 92 -8.95 7.17 -14.34
CA LYS A 92 -7.72 6.76 -13.65
C LYS A 92 -7.44 5.28 -13.94
N MET A 93 -6.20 4.96 -14.31
CA MET A 93 -5.75 3.59 -14.62
C MET A 93 -5.17 2.88 -13.37
N ASN A 94 -5.75 3.11 -12.20
CA ASN A 94 -5.22 2.66 -10.90
C ASN A 94 -5.70 1.27 -10.45
N THR A 95 -6.59 0.63 -11.20
CA THR A 95 -7.12 -0.70 -10.86
C THR A 95 -7.32 -1.54 -12.11
N VAL A 96 -7.03 -2.84 -11.99
CA VAL A 96 -7.21 -3.84 -13.07
C VAL A 96 -8.69 -4.00 -13.38
N ASN A 97 -9.14 -3.43 -14.48
CA ASN A 97 -10.47 -3.64 -15.04
C ASN A 97 -10.62 -2.92 -16.39
N THR A 98 -11.77 -3.07 -17.01
CA THR A 98 -12.14 -2.30 -18.20
C THR A 98 -12.61 -0.90 -17.77
N LYS A 99 -12.03 0.15 -18.34
CA LYS A 99 -12.34 1.56 -18.05
C LYS A 99 -13.10 2.19 -19.21
N ASN A 100 -14.00 3.13 -18.88
CA ASN A 100 -14.72 3.94 -19.86
C ASN A 100 -14.02 5.28 -20.07
N VAL A 101 -13.64 5.60 -21.31
CA VAL A 101 -13.19 6.92 -21.73
C VAL A 101 -14.37 7.68 -22.30
N GLN A 102 -14.62 8.88 -21.82
CA GLN A 102 -15.73 9.74 -22.30
C GLN A 102 -15.18 10.95 -23.05
N LEU A 103 -15.68 11.15 -24.25
CA LEU A 103 -15.36 12.31 -25.09
C LEU A 103 -16.61 13.12 -25.36
N LYS A 104 -16.43 14.44 -25.57
CA LYS A 104 -17.49 15.37 -25.98
C LYS A 104 -16.96 16.28 -27.09
N TYR A 105 -17.78 16.52 -28.08
CA TYR A 105 -17.57 17.49 -29.13
C TYR A 105 -18.91 18.12 -29.54
N GLU A 106 -19.03 19.45 -29.56
CA GLU A 106 -20.22 20.22 -30.00
C GLU A 106 -21.53 19.65 -29.44
N GLY A 107 -21.60 19.33 -28.13
CA GLY A 107 -22.77 18.77 -27.46
C GLY A 107 -22.98 17.26 -27.65
N GLY A 108 -22.32 16.64 -28.64
CA GLY A 108 -22.28 15.18 -28.79
C GLY A 108 -21.43 14.51 -27.70
N LYS A 109 -21.77 13.26 -27.38
CA LYS A 109 -21.01 12.45 -26.40
C LYS A 109 -20.64 11.11 -27.04
N LEU A 110 -19.45 10.64 -26.74
CA LEU A 110 -18.91 9.35 -27.16
C LEU A 110 -18.27 8.66 -25.95
N THR A 111 -18.48 7.36 -25.85
CA THR A 111 -17.81 6.54 -24.84
C THR A 111 -17.23 5.30 -25.48
N PHE A 112 -15.98 4.97 -25.19
CA PHE A 112 -15.34 3.72 -25.57
C PHE A 112 -14.60 3.13 -24.38
N LYS A 113 -14.11 1.88 -24.53
CA LYS A 113 -13.48 1.14 -23.46
C LYS A 113 -12.01 0.91 -23.74
N VAL A 114 -11.21 0.93 -22.66
CA VAL A 114 -9.82 0.49 -22.64
C VAL A 114 -9.63 -0.48 -21.48
N GLU A 115 -8.62 -1.32 -21.58
CA GLU A 115 -8.32 -2.32 -20.53
C GLU A 115 -7.14 -1.85 -19.68
N VAL A 116 -7.23 -2.10 -18.38
CA VAL A 116 -6.12 -1.96 -17.44
C VAL A 116 -5.76 -3.33 -16.91
N VAL A 117 -4.51 -3.72 -17.07
CA VAL A 117 -3.96 -5.03 -16.68
C VAL A 117 -2.83 -4.86 -15.68
N ALA A 118 -2.61 -5.86 -14.83
CA ALA A 118 -1.45 -5.91 -13.97
C ALA A 118 -0.17 -6.16 -14.80
N GLY A 119 0.95 -5.63 -14.34
CA GLY A 119 2.27 -6.04 -14.83
C GLY A 119 2.58 -7.48 -14.47
N MET A 120 3.61 -8.05 -15.07
CA MET A 120 4.13 -9.39 -14.72
C MET A 120 5.50 -9.23 -14.05
N CYS A 121 5.78 -10.07 -13.08
CA CYS A 121 7.06 -10.20 -12.42
C CYS A 121 7.56 -11.65 -12.59
N ASN A 122 8.87 -11.85 -12.67
CA ASN A 122 9.49 -13.16 -12.73
C ASN A 122 9.98 -13.56 -11.33
N VAL A 123 9.57 -14.72 -10.85
CA VAL A 123 10.13 -15.35 -9.66
C VAL A 123 11.03 -16.49 -10.09
N SER A 124 12.33 -16.36 -9.85
CA SER A 124 13.36 -17.33 -10.26
C SER A 124 13.78 -18.19 -9.05
N PHE A 125 13.42 -19.46 -9.06
CA PHE A 125 13.80 -20.43 -8.03
C PHE A 125 15.16 -21.06 -8.39
N ILE A 126 16.17 -20.75 -7.61
CA ILE A 126 17.57 -21.11 -7.83
C ILE A 126 17.95 -22.22 -6.85
N ALA A 127 18.28 -23.39 -7.35
CA ALA A 127 18.70 -24.53 -6.56
C ALA A 127 20.03 -25.09 -7.10
N GLU A 128 21.05 -25.16 -6.25
CA GLU A 128 22.34 -25.73 -6.66
C GLU A 128 22.17 -27.19 -7.10
N GLY A 129 22.67 -27.51 -8.29
CA GLY A 129 22.57 -28.86 -8.88
C GLY A 129 21.30 -29.14 -9.65
N ALA A 130 20.39 -28.15 -9.78
CA ALA A 130 19.18 -28.22 -10.59
C ALA A 130 19.06 -27.00 -11.53
N ASP A 131 18.23 -27.12 -12.57
CA ASP A 131 17.91 -26.00 -13.45
C ASP A 131 17.05 -24.96 -12.71
N THR A 132 17.33 -23.67 -12.93
CA THR A 132 16.52 -22.58 -12.39
C THR A 132 15.08 -22.66 -12.94
N GLN A 133 14.10 -22.70 -12.05
CA GLN A 133 12.69 -22.65 -12.42
C GLN A 133 12.22 -21.18 -12.36
N VAL A 134 11.56 -20.71 -13.41
CA VAL A 134 11.02 -19.33 -13.48
C VAL A 134 9.51 -19.40 -13.55
N GLN A 135 8.84 -18.65 -12.68
CA GLN A 135 7.39 -18.45 -12.71
C GLN A 135 7.08 -17.00 -13.08
N GLU A 136 6.20 -16.81 -14.05
CA GLU A 136 5.62 -15.49 -14.33
C GLU A 136 4.40 -15.30 -13.42
N VAL A 137 4.42 -14.27 -12.58
CA VAL A 137 3.38 -13.94 -11.61
C VAL A 137 2.84 -12.54 -11.92
N SER A 138 1.52 -12.35 -11.88
CA SER A 138 0.96 -11.00 -11.98
C SER A 138 1.45 -10.14 -10.81
N LYS A 139 1.85 -8.91 -11.08
CA LYS A 139 2.25 -7.96 -10.03
C LYS A 139 1.15 -7.84 -8.97
N GLY A 140 1.51 -8.00 -7.70
CA GLY A 140 0.57 -8.11 -6.58
C GLY A 140 -0.01 -9.51 -6.36
N GLY A 141 0.30 -10.50 -7.22
CA GLY A 141 -0.06 -11.91 -7.04
C GLY A 141 1.00 -12.70 -6.27
N ASN A 142 0.73 -13.97 -5.99
CA ASN A 142 1.60 -14.85 -5.22
C ASN A 142 2.27 -15.88 -6.12
N ALA A 143 3.54 -16.21 -5.85
CA ALA A 143 4.19 -17.33 -6.50
C ALA A 143 3.68 -18.66 -5.92
N ALA A 144 3.58 -19.69 -6.76
CA ALA A 144 3.31 -21.04 -6.28
C ALA A 144 4.61 -21.72 -5.82
N GLU A 145 4.53 -22.53 -4.76
CA GLU A 145 5.67 -23.33 -4.34
C GLU A 145 6.03 -24.32 -5.47
N PRO A 146 7.30 -24.33 -5.96
CA PRO A 146 7.73 -25.25 -6.99
C PRO A 146 7.88 -26.67 -6.47
N GLU A 147 8.05 -27.65 -7.36
CA GLU A 147 8.40 -29.01 -6.95
C GLU A 147 9.72 -28.97 -6.16
N THR A 148 9.78 -29.74 -5.06
CA THR A 148 10.97 -29.84 -4.21
C THR A 148 12.17 -30.27 -5.05
N PRO A 149 13.24 -29.46 -5.10
CA PRO A 149 14.42 -29.81 -5.86
C PRO A 149 15.15 -31.02 -5.22
N VAL A 150 15.94 -31.73 -6.02
CA VAL A 150 16.69 -32.87 -5.54
C VAL A 150 18.18 -32.64 -5.81
N ARG A 151 19.02 -32.88 -4.78
CA ARG A 151 20.48 -32.82 -4.86
C ARG A 151 21.06 -34.04 -4.17
N GLU A 152 21.91 -34.82 -4.88
CA GLU A 152 22.52 -36.05 -4.35
C GLU A 152 23.38 -35.75 -3.13
N GLY A 153 23.16 -36.47 -2.02
CA GLY A 153 23.87 -36.31 -0.75
C GLY A 153 23.43 -35.10 0.10
N TYR A 154 22.31 -34.45 -0.26
CA TYR A 154 21.78 -33.33 0.47
C TYR A 154 20.25 -33.41 0.63
N THR A 155 19.78 -32.90 1.75
CA THR A 155 18.36 -32.73 2.04
C THR A 155 17.98 -31.27 1.82
N PHE A 156 16.87 -31.03 1.11
CA PHE A 156 16.29 -29.68 0.92
C PHE A 156 15.75 -29.15 2.25
N ALA A 157 16.17 -27.92 2.63
CA ALA A 157 15.84 -27.30 3.91
C ALA A 157 14.89 -26.09 3.77
N GLY A 158 14.49 -25.70 2.54
CA GLY A 158 13.53 -24.64 2.31
C GLY A 158 13.94 -23.66 1.22
N TRP A 159 12.98 -22.80 0.83
CA TRP A 159 13.18 -21.70 -0.10
C TRP A 159 13.39 -20.39 0.65
N TYR A 160 14.40 -19.62 0.28
CA TYR A 160 14.80 -18.38 0.92
C TYR A 160 14.79 -17.21 -0.06
N ALA A 161 14.39 -16.02 0.42
CA ALA A 161 14.27 -14.81 -0.38
C ALA A 161 15.64 -14.16 -0.72
N ASP A 162 16.72 -14.61 -0.10
CA ASP A 162 18.07 -14.06 -0.27
C ASP A 162 19.14 -15.16 -0.25
N GLU A 163 20.31 -14.83 -0.82
CA GLU A 163 21.45 -15.75 -0.93
C GLU A 163 22.10 -16.09 0.43
N ASP A 164 21.85 -15.26 1.44
CA ASP A 164 22.38 -15.46 2.79
C ASP A 164 21.49 -16.34 3.65
N TYR A 165 20.35 -16.80 3.07
CA TYR A 165 19.34 -17.61 3.75
C TYR A 165 18.80 -16.97 5.02
N THR A 166 18.64 -15.63 5.00
CA THR A 166 18.20 -14.87 6.17
C THR A 166 16.68 -14.79 6.28
N HIS A 167 15.98 -14.95 5.15
CA HIS A 167 14.53 -14.84 5.10
C HIS A 167 13.93 -16.03 4.37
N LEU A 168 13.18 -16.86 5.09
CA LEU A 168 12.36 -17.90 4.46
C LEU A 168 11.40 -17.23 3.46
N TYR A 169 11.31 -17.73 2.24
CA TYR A 169 10.43 -17.16 1.24
C TYR A 169 8.98 -17.40 1.62
N ASP A 170 8.21 -16.30 1.71
CA ASP A 170 6.79 -16.36 2.02
C ASP A 170 5.96 -16.47 0.72
N PHE A 171 5.45 -17.66 0.44
CA PHE A 171 4.58 -17.92 -0.70
C PHE A 171 3.20 -17.24 -0.61
N ALA A 172 2.84 -16.69 0.54
CA ALA A 172 1.62 -15.90 0.71
C ALA A 172 1.85 -14.41 0.44
N ALA A 173 3.11 -13.96 0.37
CA ALA A 173 3.44 -12.58 0.09
C ALA A 173 3.21 -12.21 -1.38
N ALA A 174 2.73 -10.97 -1.61
CA ALA A 174 2.56 -10.44 -2.95
C ALA A 174 3.90 -10.18 -3.63
N VAL A 175 4.03 -10.57 -4.91
CA VAL A 175 5.22 -10.32 -5.73
C VAL A 175 5.07 -8.98 -6.44
N GLU A 176 5.89 -8.00 -6.06
CA GLU A 176 5.83 -6.64 -6.60
C GLU A 176 6.89 -6.34 -7.66
N GLU A 177 7.95 -7.17 -7.73
CA GLU A 177 9.08 -7.02 -8.67
C GLU A 177 9.70 -8.37 -8.98
N ASP A 178 10.59 -8.41 -9.98
CA ASP A 178 11.35 -9.61 -10.31
C ASP A 178 12.19 -10.05 -9.11
N THR A 179 12.04 -11.32 -8.70
CA THR A 179 12.58 -11.83 -7.43
C THR A 179 13.34 -13.13 -7.66
N ASN A 180 14.50 -13.28 -7.01
CA ASN A 180 15.23 -14.55 -6.91
C ASN A 180 14.92 -15.22 -5.58
N VAL A 181 14.74 -16.54 -5.62
CA VAL A 181 14.47 -17.39 -4.45
C VAL A 181 15.48 -18.54 -4.46
N TYR A 182 16.11 -18.79 -3.33
CA TYR A 182 17.26 -19.67 -3.21
C TYR A 182 16.94 -20.90 -2.36
N ALA A 183 17.36 -22.09 -2.83
CA ALA A 183 17.20 -23.34 -2.09
C ALA A 183 18.31 -23.51 -1.06
N LEU A 184 17.96 -23.65 0.21
CA LEU A 184 18.90 -24.05 1.26
C LEU A 184 19.04 -25.57 1.28
N TRP A 185 20.27 -26.04 1.37
CA TRP A 185 20.64 -27.46 1.42
C TRP A 185 21.41 -27.79 2.70
N THR A 186 21.10 -28.95 3.30
CA THR A 186 21.84 -29.54 4.40
C THR A 186 22.37 -30.88 3.97
N LYS A 187 23.61 -31.22 4.36
CA LYS A 187 24.22 -32.49 3.99
C LYS A 187 23.52 -33.67 4.67
N ASP A 188 23.28 -34.75 3.94
CA ASP A 188 22.59 -35.93 4.47
C ASP A 188 23.33 -36.51 5.68
N GLY A 189 22.60 -36.70 6.79
CA GLY A 189 23.14 -37.25 8.03
C GLY A 189 23.96 -36.26 8.86
N ALA A 190 24.05 -34.99 8.47
CA ALA A 190 24.65 -33.95 9.30
C ALA A 190 23.83 -33.70 10.58
N GLU A 191 24.49 -33.49 11.70
CA GLU A 191 23.87 -32.95 12.91
C GLU A 191 23.67 -31.47 12.70
N LEU A 192 22.42 -31.00 12.84
CA LEU A 192 22.03 -29.60 12.61
C LEU A 192 21.86 -28.87 13.94
N VAL A 193 22.20 -27.59 13.94
CA VAL A 193 21.90 -26.63 15.01
C VAL A 193 21.22 -25.41 14.38
N ASN A 194 20.39 -24.71 15.14
CA ASN A 194 19.72 -23.51 14.66
C ASN A 194 20.54 -22.28 15.01
N VAL A 195 20.74 -21.41 14.03
CA VAL A 195 21.28 -20.07 14.25
C VAL A 195 20.18 -19.07 14.07
N THR A 196 19.96 -18.23 15.08
CA THR A 196 18.97 -17.17 15.08
C THR A 196 19.68 -15.83 15.05
N PHE A 197 19.37 -14.99 14.07
CA PHE A 197 19.73 -13.59 14.07
C PHE A 197 18.55 -12.81 14.64
N ASP A 198 18.78 -12.08 15.73
CA ASP A 198 17.80 -11.26 16.40
C ASP A 198 18.18 -9.79 16.20
N TYR A 199 17.32 -9.03 15.51
CA TYR A 199 17.55 -7.62 15.25
C TYR A 199 17.31 -6.73 16.47
N ASP A 200 16.78 -7.26 17.57
CA ASP A 200 16.36 -6.46 18.75
C ASP A 200 15.54 -5.24 18.31
N TYR A 201 14.59 -5.45 17.39
CA TYR A 201 13.80 -4.40 16.78
C TYR A 201 12.30 -4.72 16.91
N TYR A 202 11.59 -3.91 17.69
CA TYR A 202 10.16 -4.08 17.95
C TYR A 202 9.31 -3.48 16.83
N GLY A 203 8.13 -4.05 16.60
CA GLY A 203 7.15 -3.54 15.66
C GLY A 203 7.41 -3.83 14.18
N VAL A 204 8.46 -4.54 13.83
CA VAL A 204 8.75 -4.98 12.47
C VAL A 204 8.38 -6.43 12.27
N LYS A 205 7.93 -6.80 11.04
CA LYS A 205 7.55 -8.20 10.72
C LYS A 205 8.70 -9.16 10.87
N LEU A 206 9.91 -8.71 10.57
CA LEU A 206 11.13 -9.51 10.65
C LEU A 206 12.05 -8.98 11.76
N ALA A 207 11.61 -9.16 13.02
CA ALA A 207 12.43 -8.84 14.18
C ALA A 207 13.56 -9.86 14.38
N SER A 208 13.40 -11.09 13.89
CA SER A 208 14.42 -12.16 13.94
C SER A 208 14.16 -13.19 12.85
N TYR A 209 15.19 -13.94 12.48
CA TYR A 209 15.08 -15.13 11.62
C TYR A 209 16.02 -16.22 12.10
N SER A 210 15.67 -17.48 11.82
CA SER A 210 16.43 -18.65 12.23
C SER A 210 16.54 -19.63 11.08
N TYR A 211 17.73 -20.22 10.91
CA TYR A 211 17.97 -21.25 9.91
C TYR A 211 18.89 -22.34 10.44
N PRO A 212 18.74 -23.59 9.94
CA PRO A 212 19.60 -24.70 10.34
C PRO A 212 20.97 -24.58 9.66
N VAL A 213 22.02 -24.86 10.41
CA VAL A 213 23.40 -25.02 9.91
C VAL A 213 23.97 -26.35 10.37
N GLU A 214 24.93 -26.87 9.65
CA GLU A 214 25.65 -28.08 10.09
C GLU A 214 26.49 -27.76 11.32
N LYS A 215 26.32 -28.56 12.38
CA LYS A 215 27.10 -28.44 13.61
C LYS A 215 28.60 -28.49 13.31
N GLY A 216 29.36 -27.59 13.89
CA GLY A 216 30.80 -27.49 13.68
C GLY A 216 31.21 -26.66 12.46
N THR A 217 30.25 -26.01 11.78
CA THR A 217 30.54 -25.05 10.70
C THR A 217 30.49 -23.61 11.21
N CYS A 218 31.14 -22.71 10.50
CA CYS A 218 31.07 -21.28 10.76
C CYS A 218 29.83 -20.68 10.05
N VAL A 219 29.25 -19.65 10.64
CA VAL A 219 28.13 -18.88 10.07
C VAL A 219 28.67 -17.65 9.37
N ALA A 220 28.18 -17.36 8.18
CA ALA A 220 28.50 -16.09 7.50
C ALA A 220 27.76 -14.92 8.17
N ALA A 221 28.43 -13.75 8.25
CA ALA A 221 27.74 -12.54 8.63
C ALA A 221 26.75 -12.14 7.52
N PRO A 222 25.55 -11.64 7.85
CA PRO A 222 24.62 -11.10 6.85
C PRO A 222 25.31 -10.05 5.97
N VAL A 223 25.14 -10.15 4.64
CA VAL A 223 25.74 -9.22 3.67
C VAL A 223 25.15 -7.82 3.82
N ASN A 224 23.84 -7.76 4.09
CA ASN A 224 23.15 -6.50 4.27
C ASN A 224 23.24 -6.04 5.73
N THR A 225 23.72 -4.82 5.92
CA THR A 225 23.65 -4.16 7.24
C THR A 225 22.20 -3.93 7.61
N PRO A 226 21.74 -4.41 8.78
CA PRO A 226 20.37 -4.19 9.19
C PRO A 226 20.09 -2.69 9.42
N VAL A 227 18.83 -2.27 9.19
CA VAL A 227 18.39 -0.89 9.34
C VAL A 227 17.34 -0.80 10.45
N ARG A 228 17.48 0.19 11.33
CA ARG A 228 16.53 0.48 12.40
C ARG A 228 16.31 1.98 12.52
N THR A 229 15.05 2.42 12.47
CA THR A 229 14.69 3.84 12.59
C THR A 229 15.24 4.43 13.90
N GLY A 230 15.93 5.56 13.80
CA GLY A 230 16.49 6.26 14.95
C GLY A 230 17.78 5.64 15.53
N TYR A 231 18.35 4.65 14.85
CA TYR A 231 19.54 3.93 15.31
C TYR A 231 20.53 3.68 14.17
N GLU A 232 21.80 3.53 14.54
CA GLU A 232 22.86 3.05 13.69
C GLU A 232 23.28 1.65 14.16
N PHE A 233 23.42 0.72 13.22
CA PHE A 233 23.92 -0.62 13.53
C PHE A 233 25.37 -0.55 13.99
N ALA A 234 25.67 -1.15 15.15
CA ALA A 234 27.00 -1.17 15.71
C ALA A 234 27.74 -2.47 15.38
N LYS A 235 27.15 -3.61 15.71
CA LYS A 235 27.76 -4.94 15.56
C LYS A 235 26.77 -6.04 15.89
N TRP A 236 27.20 -7.27 15.64
CA TRP A 236 26.54 -8.49 16.10
C TRP A 236 27.21 -8.98 17.41
N VAL A 237 26.40 -9.37 18.39
CA VAL A 237 26.86 -9.86 19.69
C VAL A 237 26.32 -11.25 20.01
N ALA A 238 27.10 -12.03 20.74
CA ALA A 238 26.68 -13.30 21.33
C ALA A 238 25.77 -13.08 22.55
N ALA A 239 25.17 -14.15 23.06
CA ALA A 239 24.27 -14.11 24.21
C ALA A 239 24.91 -13.53 25.50
N ASP A 240 26.24 -13.58 25.64
CA ASP A 240 26.97 -13.00 26.75
C ASP A 240 27.33 -11.50 26.55
N GLY A 241 26.92 -10.91 25.40
CA GLY A 241 27.19 -9.53 25.03
C GLY A 241 28.58 -9.27 24.43
N SER A 242 29.42 -10.32 24.27
CA SER A 242 30.68 -10.19 23.53
C SER A 242 30.44 -10.11 22.02
N ASP A 243 31.42 -9.58 21.28
CA ASP A 243 31.37 -9.56 19.82
C ASP A 243 31.24 -11.01 19.29
N PHE A 244 30.28 -11.25 18.38
CA PHE A 244 30.12 -12.57 17.80
C PHE A 244 31.26 -12.86 16.82
N ASP A 245 31.94 -14.00 17.02
CA ASP A 245 33.05 -14.46 16.16
C ASP A 245 32.54 -15.34 15.03
N PHE A 246 32.31 -14.76 13.86
CA PHE A 246 31.87 -15.47 12.64
C PHE A 246 32.92 -16.47 12.10
N THR A 247 34.14 -16.50 12.65
CA THR A 247 35.16 -17.46 12.26
C THR A 247 35.18 -18.71 13.15
N ALA A 248 34.45 -18.68 14.27
CA ALA A 248 34.29 -19.80 15.18
C ALA A 248 33.16 -20.75 14.74
N PRO A 249 33.33 -22.08 14.87
CA PRO A 249 32.30 -23.04 14.54
C PRO A 249 31.17 -23.04 15.55
N VAL A 250 29.92 -23.13 15.07
CA VAL A 250 28.70 -23.22 15.90
C VAL A 250 28.43 -24.69 16.23
N ASN A 251 28.32 -25.02 17.52
CA ASN A 251 28.14 -26.38 17.99
C ASN A 251 26.82 -26.65 18.73
N GLU A 252 26.01 -25.64 18.93
CA GLU A 252 24.69 -25.67 19.60
C GLU A 252 23.81 -24.58 19.05
N ASP A 253 22.50 -24.63 19.33
CA ASP A 253 21.59 -23.57 18.96
C ASP A 253 22.09 -22.23 19.50
N THR A 254 22.21 -21.23 18.61
CA THR A 254 22.90 -19.98 18.91
C THR A 254 22.05 -18.80 18.47
N THR A 255 21.90 -17.79 19.36
CA THR A 255 21.29 -16.51 19.02
C THR A 255 22.39 -15.45 18.90
N ILE A 256 22.36 -14.71 17.80
CA ILE A 256 23.26 -13.62 17.46
C ILE A 256 22.40 -12.35 17.41
N THR A 257 22.65 -11.41 18.32
CA THR A 257 21.79 -10.22 18.48
C THR A 257 22.46 -8.98 17.89
N ALA A 258 21.70 -8.16 17.18
CA ALA A 258 22.15 -6.86 16.69
C ALA A 258 22.31 -5.88 17.86
N GLN A 259 23.43 -5.20 17.93
CA GLN A 259 23.64 -4.07 18.84
C GLN A 259 23.52 -2.76 18.09
N TRP A 260 22.84 -1.78 18.70
CA TRP A 260 22.48 -0.52 18.10
C TRP A 260 22.99 0.67 18.90
N ASN A 261 23.39 1.74 18.19
CA ASN A 261 23.66 3.05 18.77
C ASN A 261 22.47 3.98 18.46
N LYS A 262 21.78 4.50 19.50
CA LYS A 262 20.69 5.47 19.30
C LYS A 262 21.25 6.75 18.71
N THR A 263 20.70 7.20 17.57
CA THR A 263 21.12 8.42 16.85
C THR A 263 20.18 9.59 17.12
N VAL A 264 18.94 9.29 17.50
CA VAL A 264 17.94 10.31 17.87
C VAL A 264 18.25 10.84 19.27
N THR A 265 18.36 12.15 19.39
CA THR A 265 18.61 12.84 20.65
C THR A 265 17.56 13.91 20.91
N GLY A 266 17.01 13.92 22.14
CA GLY A 266 15.95 14.83 22.54
C GLY A 266 14.59 14.47 21.94
N GLU A 267 13.58 15.27 22.29
CA GLU A 267 12.21 15.05 21.83
C GLU A 267 12.10 15.12 20.31
N GLN A 268 11.38 14.15 19.75
CA GLN A 268 10.99 14.09 18.33
C GLN A 268 9.48 13.98 18.24
N THR A 269 8.94 14.41 17.11
CA THR A 269 7.52 14.24 16.80
C THR A 269 7.38 13.19 15.71
N TRP A 270 6.74 12.08 16.04
CA TRP A 270 6.43 10.95 15.16
C TRP A 270 5.00 11.11 14.67
N VAL A 271 4.81 11.09 13.36
CA VAL A 271 3.50 11.30 12.71
C VAL A 271 2.96 9.98 12.18
N PHE A 272 1.68 9.73 12.45
CA PHE A 272 0.96 8.53 12.01
C PHE A 272 -0.32 8.96 11.31
N GLU A 273 -0.38 8.72 10.01
CA GLU A 273 -1.47 9.17 9.16
C GLU A 273 -2.73 8.34 9.38
N ALA A 274 -3.89 8.98 9.39
CA ALA A 274 -5.16 8.29 9.63
C ALA A 274 -5.52 7.35 8.48
N GLU A 275 -5.20 7.71 7.25
CA GLU A 275 -5.43 6.89 6.06
C GLU A 275 -4.58 5.62 5.99
N ASP A 276 -3.51 5.54 6.79
CA ASP A 276 -2.65 4.36 6.89
C ASP A 276 -3.15 3.36 7.96
N THR A 277 -4.27 3.64 8.63
CA THR A 277 -4.94 2.70 9.54
C THR A 277 -5.80 1.69 8.77
N ASP A 278 -6.19 0.59 9.44
CA ASP A 278 -7.16 -0.35 8.87
C ASP A 278 -8.57 0.26 8.89
N LEU A 279 -9.07 0.61 7.71
CA LEU A 279 -10.41 1.17 7.52
C LEU A 279 -11.50 0.10 7.26
N THR A 280 -11.13 -1.19 7.22
CA THR A 280 -12.05 -2.29 6.93
C THR A 280 -13.20 -2.34 7.94
N GLY A 281 -14.44 -2.28 7.45
CA GLY A 281 -15.64 -2.32 8.27
C GLY A 281 -15.88 -1.08 9.13
N LYS A 282 -15.16 0.02 8.92
CA LYS A 282 -15.35 1.28 9.69
C LYS A 282 -16.48 2.15 9.17
N ILE A 283 -16.99 1.91 7.96
CA ILE A 283 -18.21 2.55 7.49
C ILE A 283 -19.41 1.94 8.21
N GLY A 284 -20.14 2.79 8.96
CA GLY A 284 -21.31 2.35 9.69
C GLY A 284 -22.51 2.05 8.80
N PRO A 285 -23.45 1.19 9.26
CA PRO A 285 -24.65 0.80 8.53
C PRO A 285 -25.64 1.95 8.32
N SER A 286 -25.46 3.10 8.97
CA SER A 286 -26.27 4.31 8.72
C SER A 286 -25.98 4.94 7.37
N TYR A 287 -24.84 4.63 6.79
CA TYR A 287 -24.48 5.11 5.46
C TYR A 287 -25.16 4.21 4.42
N SER A 288 -26.32 4.65 3.92
CA SER A 288 -27.07 3.90 2.92
C SER A 288 -26.41 4.05 1.56
N GLY A 289 -25.99 2.96 0.96
CA GLY A 289 -25.53 2.94 -0.42
C GLY A 289 -24.23 2.21 -0.63
N SER A 290 -23.64 2.42 -1.77
CA SER A 290 -22.41 1.81 -2.26
C SER A 290 -21.14 2.48 -1.71
N ALA A 291 -21.18 3.11 -0.54
CA ALA A 291 -19.97 3.66 0.08
C ALA A 291 -19.05 2.48 0.48
N GLN A 292 -17.82 2.54 0.02
CA GLN A 292 -16.76 1.58 0.32
C GLN A 292 -15.72 2.27 1.19
N GLU A 293 -14.89 1.50 1.87
CA GLU A 293 -13.82 2.00 2.74
C GLU A 293 -12.94 3.05 2.03
N GLU A 294 -12.69 2.89 0.73
CA GLU A 294 -11.98 3.87 -0.10
C GLU A 294 -12.64 5.27 -0.10
N SER A 295 -13.97 5.35 0.11
CA SER A 295 -14.67 6.64 0.18
C SER A 295 -14.44 7.37 1.49
N MET A 296 -13.92 6.73 2.52
CA MET A 296 -13.56 7.35 3.79
C MET A 296 -12.34 8.26 3.65
N ILE A 297 -11.49 8.02 2.66
CA ILE A 297 -10.32 8.86 2.40
C ILE A 297 -10.75 10.09 1.61
N ILE A 298 -10.55 11.24 2.22
CA ILE A 298 -10.88 12.55 1.67
C ILE A 298 -9.59 13.19 1.16
N TYR A 299 -9.56 13.52 -0.13
CA TYR A 299 -8.43 14.21 -0.77
C TYR A 299 -8.70 15.71 -0.79
N ASN A 300 -7.86 16.49 -0.13
CA ASN A 300 -7.96 17.95 -0.15
C ASN A 300 -6.60 18.61 0.13
N ASP A 301 -6.05 19.26 -0.89
CA ASP A 301 -4.76 19.97 -0.87
C ASP A 301 -4.84 21.38 -0.29
N THR A 302 -6.04 21.87 0.05
CA THR A 302 -6.24 23.28 0.45
C THR A 302 -6.43 23.49 1.95
N VAL A 303 -6.70 22.42 2.72
CA VAL A 303 -7.00 22.50 4.16
C VAL A 303 -5.79 22.21 5.07
N GLY A 304 -4.62 21.96 4.48
CA GLY A 304 -3.38 21.72 5.21
C GLY A 304 -3.31 20.36 5.90
N ALA A 305 -4.00 19.36 5.33
CA ALA A 305 -3.83 17.97 5.74
C ALA A 305 -2.42 17.49 5.38
N SER A 306 -1.86 16.60 6.21
CA SER A 306 -0.64 15.88 5.83
C SER A 306 -0.94 14.96 4.65
N ASN A 307 0.00 14.86 3.72
CA ASN A 307 -0.16 14.07 2.48
C ASN A 307 -1.42 14.41 1.66
N ASP A 308 -2.09 15.58 1.91
CA ASP A 308 -3.33 16.00 1.28
C ASP A 308 -4.51 15.01 1.44
N ARG A 309 -4.45 14.15 2.47
CA ARG A 309 -5.42 13.09 2.74
C ARG A 309 -5.89 13.12 4.20
N MET A 310 -7.11 12.67 4.43
CA MET A 310 -7.75 12.61 5.74
C MET A 310 -8.77 11.46 5.75
N VAL A 311 -9.18 11.02 6.94
CA VAL A 311 -10.23 10.02 7.11
C VAL A 311 -11.49 10.65 7.69
N GLY A 312 -12.60 10.53 6.97
CA GLY A 312 -13.92 10.96 7.40
C GLY A 312 -14.92 9.82 7.55
N TYR A 313 -16.22 10.16 7.62
CA TYR A 313 -17.33 9.19 7.68
C TYR A 313 -17.40 8.30 8.94
N LEU A 314 -16.75 8.70 10.02
CA LEU A 314 -16.76 7.99 11.31
C LEU A 314 -18.02 8.27 12.14
N TYR A 315 -19.20 8.34 11.49
CA TYR A 315 -20.46 8.88 12.04
C TYR A 315 -21.33 7.87 12.81
N GLU A 316 -20.74 6.82 13.36
CA GLU A 316 -21.48 5.91 14.25
C GLU A 316 -20.81 5.77 15.60
N SER A 317 -21.64 5.76 16.66
CA SER A 317 -21.14 5.52 18.01
C SER A 317 -20.52 4.13 18.12
N GLY A 318 -19.30 4.07 18.63
CA GLY A 318 -18.51 2.84 18.77
C GLY A 318 -17.52 2.59 17.63
N ILE A 319 -17.58 3.36 16.55
CA ILE A 319 -16.53 3.27 15.51
C ILE A 319 -15.23 3.90 16.02
N SER A 320 -14.10 3.22 15.75
CA SER A 320 -12.78 3.68 16.13
C SER A 320 -11.79 3.67 14.96
N LEU A 321 -10.87 4.64 14.92
CA LEU A 321 -9.60 4.50 14.23
C LEU A 321 -8.57 3.93 15.20
N GLU A 322 -7.75 3.01 14.72
CA GLU A 322 -6.80 2.26 15.53
C GLU A 322 -5.39 2.42 15.00
N PHE A 323 -4.54 3.07 15.78
CA PHE A 323 -3.14 3.30 15.47
C PHE A 323 -2.30 2.33 16.31
N TYR A 324 -1.81 1.28 15.70
CA TYR A 324 -0.88 0.35 16.34
C TYR A 324 0.54 0.86 16.13
N VAL A 325 1.20 1.20 17.22
CA VAL A 325 2.55 1.75 17.20
C VAL A 325 3.47 0.94 18.10
N ALA A 326 4.76 0.88 17.77
CA ALA A 326 5.78 0.24 18.58
C ALA A 326 6.77 1.28 19.10
N CYS A 327 7.06 1.20 20.42
CA CYS A 327 8.00 2.09 21.10
C CYS A 327 9.26 1.30 21.49
N ASP A 328 10.42 1.91 21.35
CA ASP A 328 11.71 1.27 21.64
C ASP A 328 12.01 1.16 23.15
N GLU A 329 11.35 1.97 23.97
CA GLU A 329 11.50 1.99 25.43
C GLU A 329 10.18 2.38 26.13
N ASP A 330 10.12 2.18 27.46
CA ASP A 330 9.00 2.69 28.26
C ASP A 330 9.07 4.22 28.35
N VAL A 331 7.94 4.87 28.10
CA VAL A 331 7.78 6.34 28.15
C VAL A 331 6.67 6.69 29.13
N ASP A 332 6.93 7.64 30.03
CA ASP A 332 5.94 8.09 31.03
C ASP A 332 5.36 9.48 30.73
N ASN A 333 5.91 10.21 29.77
CA ASN A 333 5.56 11.62 29.56
C ASN A 333 5.55 12.05 28.09
N ALA A 334 4.98 11.24 27.21
CA ALA A 334 4.78 11.67 25.83
C ALA A 334 3.64 12.70 25.72
N THR A 335 3.68 13.49 24.65
CA THR A 335 2.55 14.32 24.23
C THR A 335 1.90 13.66 23.00
N LEU A 336 0.61 13.35 23.12
CA LEU A 336 -0.21 12.89 22.00
C LEU A 336 -1.04 14.05 21.46
N THR A 337 -0.90 14.34 20.18
CA THR A 337 -1.69 15.35 19.47
C THR A 337 -2.53 14.66 18.41
N VAL A 338 -3.83 15.02 18.31
CA VAL A 338 -4.69 14.58 17.23
C VAL A 338 -5.00 15.79 16.36
N ARG A 339 -4.68 15.68 15.07
CA ARG A 339 -4.91 16.69 14.06
C ARG A 339 -6.21 16.37 13.33
N ILE A 340 -7.15 17.31 13.40
CA ILE A 340 -8.55 17.12 12.94
C ILE A 340 -9.06 18.32 12.18
N ALA A 341 -10.11 18.09 11.38
CA ALA A 341 -10.89 19.10 10.68
C ALA A 341 -12.39 18.84 10.88
N GLY A 342 -13.22 19.82 10.54
CA GLY A 342 -14.68 19.73 10.54
C GLY A 342 -15.29 19.88 9.16
N GLU A 343 -16.58 19.55 9.05
CA GLU A 343 -17.39 19.76 7.84
C GLU A 343 -18.54 20.70 8.15
N TYR A 344 -18.93 21.54 7.22
CA TYR A 344 -20.14 22.39 7.11
C TYR A 344 -20.76 22.99 8.40
N ILE A 345 -20.54 22.40 9.56
CA ILE A 345 -21.17 22.77 10.83
C ILE A 345 -20.12 22.92 11.93
N THR A 346 -20.38 23.84 12.86
CA THR A 346 -19.60 23.94 14.10
C THR A 346 -19.83 22.73 14.97
N MET A 347 -18.73 22.08 15.38
CA MET A 347 -18.73 20.86 16.19
C MET A 347 -17.93 21.09 17.47
N SER A 348 -18.40 20.54 18.58
CA SER A 348 -17.68 20.53 19.85
C SER A 348 -17.63 19.14 20.43
N TYR A 349 -16.46 18.75 20.88
CA TYR A 349 -16.21 17.45 21.51
C TYR A 349 -15.46 17.60 22.84
N ASP A 350 -15.80 16.76 23.78
CA ASP A 350 -14.95 16.45 24.93
C ASP A 350 -14.54 14.96 24.92
N GLY A 351 -13.68 14.59 25.87
CA GLY A 351 -13.18 13.24 25.95
C GLY A 351 -14.21 12.16 26.26
N SER A 352 -15.48 12.51 26.55
CA SER A 352 -16.57 11.55 26.70
C SER A 352 -17.29 11.29 25.37
N GLU A 353 -17.28 12.24 24.45
CA GLU A 353 -18.00 12.20 23.19
C GLU A 353 -17.13 11.71 22.02
N TYR A 354 -15.88 12.12 22.02
CA TYR A 354 -14.86 11.64 21.10
C TYR A 354 -13.65 11.18 21.93
N GLN A 355 -13.60 9.88 22.19
CA GLN A 355 -12.63 9.33 23.13
C GLN A 355 -11.27 9.11 22.47
N VAL A 356 -10.23 9.44 23.21
CA VAL A 356 -8.85 9.06 22.89
C VAL A 356 -8.42 8.02 23.94
N LEU A 357 -8.15 6.79 23.49
CA LEU A 357 -7.67 5.73 24.35
C LEU A 357 -6.22 5.40 24.02
N VAL A 358 -5.41 5.17 25.04
CA VAL A 358 -4.05 4.67 24.92
C VAL A 358 -3.96 3.37 25.70
N ASN A 359 -3.69 2.28 25.04
CA ASN A 359 -3.67 0.93 25.61
C ASN A 359 -4.97 0.58 26.39
N GLY A 360 -6.11 1.02 25.86
CA GLY A 360 -7.43 0.82 26.46
C GLY A 360 -7.80 1.80 27.58
N GLU A 361 -6.90 2.70 27.97
CA GLU A 361 -7.15 3.72 28.98
C GLU A 361 -7.61 5.03 28.34
N ALA A 362 -8.79 5.53 28.72
CA ALA A 362 -9.31 6.77 28.21
C ALA A 362 -8.51 7.98 28.76
N LYS A 363 -8.13 8.87 27.87
CA LYS A 363 -7.41 10.08 28.21
C LYS A 363 -8.35 11.28 28.19
N SER A 364 -8.15 12.20 29.12
CA SER A 364 -8.91 13.45 29.21
C SER A 364 -8.21 14.57 28.46
N TYR A 365 -9.00 15.43 27.81
CA TYR A 365 -8.55 16.65 27.19
C TYR A 365 -9.64 17.73 27.32
N PRO A 366 -9.29 19.04 27.23
CA PRO A 366 -10.28 20.12 27.24
C PRO A 366 -11.26 20.00 26.06
N THR A 367 -12.48 20.49 26.24
CA THR A 367 -13.43 20.59 25.12
C THR A 367 -12.79 21.36 23.98
N VAL A 368 -12.81 20.77 22.80
CA VAL A 368 -12.36 21.39 21.55
C VAL A 368 -13.57 21.76 20.71
N THR A 369 -13.48 22.89 20.01
CA THR A 369 -14.52 23.35 19.08
C THR A 369 -13.90 23.61 17.73
N ILE A 370 -14.52 23.03 16.69
CA ILE A 370 -14.17 23.25 15.29
C ILE A 370 -15.23 24.16 14.70
N GLU A 371 -14.88 25.40 14.42
CA GLU A 371 -15.82 26.39 13.89
C GLU A 371 -16.04 26.15 12.39
N ALA A 372 -17.29 26.01 11.97
CA ALA A 372 -17.63 25.90 10.56
C ALA A 372 -17.31 27.19 9.81
N ASP A 373 -16.72 27.07 8.63
CA ASP A 373 -16.65 28.16 7.66
C ASP A 373 -17.73 27.93 6.58
N SER A 374 -18.68 28.84 6.51
CA SER A 374 -19.76 28.78 5.51
C SER A 374 -19.29 28.86 4.04
N LYS A 375 -18.01 29.13 3.81
CA LYS A 375 -17.41 29.27 2.48
C LYS A 375 -16.65 28.03 2.02
N THR A 376 -16.26 27.18 2.96
CA THR A 376 -15.48 25.97 2.68
C THR A 376 -16.17 24.75 3.25
N PRO A 377 -16.31 23.66 2.46
CA PRO A 377 -16.97 22.44 2.92
C PRO A 377 -16.19 21.74 4.06
N ILE A 378 -14.88 21.92 4.12
CA ILE A 378 -13.99 21.34 5.15
C ILE A 378 -13.17 22.46 5.76
N THR A 379 -13.10 22.50 7.09
CA THR A 379 -12.26 23.47 7.82
C THR A 379 -10.78 23.12 7.69
N PRO A 380 -9.85 24.07 7.93
CA PRO A 380 -8.44 23.74 8.02
C PRO A 380 -8.16 22.65 9.05
N CYS A 381 -7.19 21.76 8.75
CA CYS A 381 -6.70 20.77 9.69
C CYS A 381 -5.85 21.45 10.78
N GLU A 382 -6.19 21.24 12.05
CA GLU A 382 -5.50 21.84 13.18
C GLU A 382 -5.20 20.83 14.28
N ASP A 383 -4.14 21.07 15.04
CA ASP A 383 -3.69 20.26 16.18
C ASP A 383 -4.54 20.59 17.43
N LEU A 384 -5.82 20.20 17.40
CA LEU A 384 -6.80 20.65 18.39
C LEU A 384 -6.84 19.80 19.67
N ILE A 385 -6.65 18.49 19.56
CA ILE A 385 -6.62 17.63 20.75
C ILE A 385 -5.15 17.42 21.13
N GLN A 386 -4.77 17.90 22.32
CA GLN A 386 -3.42 17.73 22.87
C GLN A 386 -3.51 17.13 24.26
N ILE A 387 -2.80 16.02 24.48
CA ILE A 387 -2.80 15.25 25.72
C ILE A 387 -1.34 15.04 26.13
N THR A 388 -0.97 15.62 27.27
CA THR A 388 0.37 15.48 27.87
C THR A 388 0.39 14.37 28.92
N GLY A 389 1.58 13.86 29.25
CA GLY A 389 1.74 12.80 30.26
C GLY A 389 1.19 11.45 29.79
N VAL A 390 1.28 11.18 28.49
CA VAL A 390 0.91 9.89 27.92
C VAL A 390 2.01 8.88 28.17
N SER A 391 1.66 7.73 28.74
CA SER A 391 2.59 6.62 28.92
C SER A 391 2.49 5.63 27.77
N LEU A 392 3.62 5.24 27.22
CA LEU A 392 3.76 4.18 26.23
C LEU A 392 4.64 3.07 26.82
N LYS A 393 4.40 1.84 26.42
CA LYS A 393 5.21 0.69 26.81
C LYS A 393 6.24 0.37 25.75
N LYS A 394 7.39 -0.14 26.16
CA LYS A 394 8.32 -0.78 25.22
C LYS A 394 7.59 -1.88 24.45
N GLY A 395 7.76 -1.90 23.13
CA GLY A 395 7.01 -2.77 22.23
C GLY A 395 5.67 -2.19 21.80
N ALA A 396 4.68 -3.03 21.58
CA ALA A 396 3.39 -2.68 20.98
C ALA A 396 2.52 -1.77 21.89
N ASN A 397 1.93 -0.75 21.28
CA ASN A 397 0.93 0.13 21.87
C ASN A 397 -0.24 0.34 20.93
N LEU A 398 -1.42 0.54 21.47
CA LEU A 398 -2.63 0.84 20.71
C LEU A 398 -3.19 2.20 21.10
N ILE A 399 -3.33 3.10 20.13
CA ILE A 399 -4.01 4.37 20.29
C ILE A 399 -5.30 4.30 19.49
N GLN A 400 -6.42 4.61 20.12
CA GLN A 400 -7.74 4.55 19.51
C GLN A 400 -8.43 5.91 19.60
N LEU A 401 -9.00 6.34 18.47
CA LEU A 401 -9.89 7.50 18.40
C LEU A 401 -11.29 6.97 18.20
N VAL A 402 -12.18 7.12 19.20
CA VAL A 402 -13.49 6.46 19.24
C VAL A 402 -14.59 7.49 19.24
N THR A 403 -15.50 7.43 18.26
CA THR A 403 -16.75 8.18 18.27
C THR A 403 -17.67 7.59 19.34
N ASN A 404 -18.00 8.36 20.37
CA ASN A 404 -18.81 7.91 21.51
C ASN A 404 -19.96 8.87 21.81
N ASN A 405 -20.76 9.20 20.81
CA ASN A 405 -21.92 10.06 20.98
C ASN A 405 -23.04 9.64 20.01
N ASN A 406 -24.25 10.15 20.26
CA ASN A 406 -25.42 9.95 19.42
C ASN A 406 -25.97 11.30 18.89
N LYS A 407 -25.09 12.29 18.74
CA LYS A 407 -25.46 13.61 18.24
C LYS A 407 -25.71 13.52 16.74
N THR A 408 -26.96 13.72 16.33
CA THR A 408 -27.31 13.82 14.91
C THR A 408 -27.05 15.24 14.41
N VAL A 409 -26.53 15.32 13.20
CA VAL A 409 -26.33 16.59 12.50
C VAL A 409 -27.59 16.93 11.72
N ASP A 410 -28.30 18.01 12.10
CA ASP A 410 -29.39 18.64 11.36
C ASP A 410 -30.40 17.70 10.65
N GLY A 411 -30.90 16.68 11.33
CA GLY A 411 -31.90 15.77 10.78
C GLY A 411 -31.40 14.84 9.67
N THR A 412 -30.09 14.70 9.51
CA THR A 412 -29.48 13.74 8.60
C THR A 412 -29.58 12.31 9.15
N THR A 413 -29.33 11.32 8.30
CA THR A 413 -29.36 9.89 8.66
C THR A 413 -28.17 9.47 9.52
N PHE A 414 -27.23 10.34 9.79
CA PHE A 414 -26.04 10.04 10.61
C PHE A 414 -26.41 9.97 12.09
N LYS A 415 -25.91 8.96 12.80
CA LYS A 415 -26.27 8.68 14.19
C LYS A 415 -25.29 9.25 15.21
N ALA A 416 -24.14 9.73 14.77
CA ALA A 416 -23.14 10.33 15.62
C ALA A 416 -22.43 11.48 14.90
N ASN A 417 -21.74 12.30 15.66
CA ASN A 417 -20.92 13.39 15.18
C ASN A 417 -19.45 13.08 15.41
N ALA A 418 -18.62 13.16 14.36
CA ALA A 418 -17.20 12.88 14.41
C ALA A 418 -16.39 13.88 13.59
N PRO A 419 -15.16 14.24 13.99
CA PRO A 419 -14.27 15.04 13.17
C PRO A 419 -13.76 14.23 11.98
N ILE A 420 -13.22 14.93 10.98
CA ILE A 420 -12.34 14.36 9.98
C ILE A 420 -10.96 14.30 10.62
N VAL A 421 -10.28 13.15 10.53
CA VAL A 421 -8.97 12.92 11.15
C VAL A 421 -7.89 12.95 10.08
N ASP A 422 -6.88 13.80 10.28
CA ASP A 422 -5.69 13.88 9.47
C ASP A 422 -4.64 12.88 9.96
N CYS A 423 -4.09 13.10 11.14
CA CYS A 423 -3.07 12.24 11.72
C CYS A 423 -3.06 12.31 13.26
N ILE A 424 -2.34 11.38 13.86
CA ILE A 424 -1.87 11.57 15.24
C ILE A 424 -0.36 11.87 15.25
N LYS A 425 0.07 12.63 16.25
CA LYS A 425 1.48 12.96 16.48
C LYS A 425 1.85 12.55 17.89
N ILE A 426 2.97 11.86 18.03
CA ILE A 426 3.52 11.46 19.32
C ILE A 426 4.86 12.18 19.49
N THR A 427 4.94 13.07 20.46
CA THR A 427 6.18 13.80 20.79
C THR A 427 6.80 13.19 22.03
N THR A 428 8.01 12.65 21.89
CA THR A 428 8.77 11.96 22.94
C THR A 428 10.26 11.88 22.55
N ASP A 429 11.12 11.54 23.49
CA ASP A 429 12.54 11.23 23.28
C ASP A 429 12.78 9.75 22.88
N ALA A 430 11.74 8.91 22.96
CA ALA A 430 11.76 7.55 22.45
C ALA A 430 11.54 7.50 20.93
N VAL A 431 11.96 6.42 20.29
CA VAL A 431 11.64 6.12 18.90
C VAL A 431 10.30 5.40 18.85
N VAL A 432 9.37 5.95 18.07
CA VAL A 432 8.05 5.33 17.86
C VAL A 432 7.86 5.11 16.37
N ILE A 433 7.47 3.90 16.01
CA ILE A 433 7.22 3.50 14.62
C ILE A 433 5.83 2.87 14.51
N TRP A 434 5.32 2.68 13.29
CA TRP A 434 4.19 1.79 13.08
C TRP A 434 4.51 0.36 13.55
N ASP A 435 3.56 -0.31 14.20
CA ASP A 435 3.68 -1.75 14.48
C ASP A 435 3.21 -2.55 13.25
N GLU A 436 4.15 -2.99 12.42
CA GLU A 436 3.88 -3.73 11.18
C GLU A 436 3.17 -5.08 11.42
N ASN A 437 3.18 -5.60 12.64
CA ASN A 437 2.50 -6.86 12.98
C ASN A 437 0.98 -6.71 13.09
N HIS A 438 0.49 -5.48 13.24
CA HIS A 438 -0.92 -5.17 13.43
C HIS A 438 -1.47 -4.23 12.35
N ASN A 439 -0.61 -3.65 11.55
CA ASN A 439 -0.99 -2.56 10.70
C ASN A 439 -1.10 -2.90 9.26
N VAL A 440 -1.92 -2.08 8.69
CA VAL A 440 -2.05 -1.71 7.30
C VAL A 440 -2.33 -2.91 6.43
N PRO A 441 -3.55 -3.03 5.92
CA PRO A 441 -3.81 -3.95 4.84
C PRO A 441 -2.74 -3.71 3.77
N ALA A 442 -2.14 -4.78 3.28
CA ALA A 442 -1.21 -4.73 2.13
C ALA A 442 -1.84 -4.07 0.89
N THR A 443 -3.12 -3.73 0.99
CA THR A 443 -3.94 -3.06 0.00
C THR A 443 -3.97 -1.54 0.16
N SER A 444 -3.36 -0.96 1.19
CA SER A 444 -3.21 0.49 1.22
C SER A 444 -2.17 0.91 0.19
N ASN A 445 -2.56 0.87 -1.09
CA ASN A 445 -1.87 1.55 -2.19
C ASN A 445 -1.75 3.07 -1.96
N TYR A 446 -1.98 3.52 -0.74
CA TYR A 446 -1.96 4.90 -0.28
C TYR A 446 -0.66 5.24 0.47
N ALA A 447 0.12 4.24 0.86
CA ALA A 447 1.46 4.47 1.34
C ALA A 447 2.39 4.61 0.14
N LYS A 448 2.44 5.77 -0.48
CA LYS A 448 3.61 6.42 -1.14
C LYS A 448 3.18 7.47 -2.13
#